data_1ef66a5d5b3bbf2d94c60fffc038b36f
#
_entry.id   1ef66a5d5b3bbf2d94c60fffc038b36f
#
_cell.length_a   1.000
_cell.length_b   1.000
_cell.length_c   1.000
_cell.angle_alpha   90.00
_cell.angle_beta   90.00
_cell.angle_gamma   90.00
#
_symmetry.space_group_name_H-M   'P 1'
#
loop_
_entity.id
_entity.type
_entity.pdbx_description
1 polymer ?
#
loop_
_entity_poly.entity_id
_entity_poly.type
_entity_poly.pdbx_seq_one_letter_code
_entity_poly.pdbx_strand_id
1 'polypeptide(L)'
;MKNKIIYYLPIFLTLFICVFFFFSLSNDTSKLSSPIVGKEVPKFSLISLFQNKDNFNSSALYSKTPKIVNIFASWCIPCRAEHDVLMLLSKLEGIEIYGINYKDDPMEAKSFINELGNPYANVGVDEKGRTGIDWGVYGVPESFIVHNGKVVYKHIGPIHIS
;
A
#
# COMPACT_ATOMS: atom_id res chain seq x y z
N MET A 1 35.13 46.43 20.68
CA MET A 1 34.31 45.27 21.11
C MET A 1 33.58 44.67 19.89
N LYS A 2 34.36 44.17 18.93
CA LYS A 2 33.81 43.63 17.66
C LYS A 2 33.25 42.24 17.89
N ASN A 3 31.93 42.19 17.84
CA ASN A 3 31.05 41.13 17.46
C ASN A 3 31.41 39.67 17.85
N LYS A 4 31.53 39.39 19.14
CA LYS A 4 31.46 37.98 19.62
C LYS A 4 30.14 37.29 19.24
N ILE A 5 29.09 38.05 18.99
CA ILE A 5 27.77 37.58 18.51
C ILE A 5 27.88 36.77 17.19
N ILE A 6 28.78 37.14 16.28
CA ILE A 6 28.94 36.48 15.00
C ILE A 6 29.45 35.04 15.16
N TYR A 7 30.21 34.75 16.22
CA TYR A 7 30.70 33.39 16.51
C TYR A 7 29.62 32.48 17.14
N TYR A 8 28.63 33.08 17.82
CA TYR A 8 27.53 32.32 18.42
C TYR A 8 26.36 32.10 17.47
N LEU A 9 26.27 32.90 16.39
CA LEU A 9 25.20 32.79 15.39
C LEU A 9 25.04 31.37 14.79
N PRO A 10 26.11 30.70 14.33
CA PRO A 10 25.99 29.36 13.79
C PRO A 10 25.53 28.31 14.83
N ILE A 11 25.98 28.47 16.09
CA ILE A 11 25.59 27.60 17.20
C ILE A 11 24.08 27.72 17.46
N PHE A 12 23.57 28.96 17.56
CA PHE A 12 22.14 29.22 17.76
C PHE A 12 21.31 28.71 16.58
N LEU A 13 21.79 28.88 15.33
CA LEU A 13 21.11 28.41 14.15
C LEU A 13 21.02 26.90 14.14
N THR A 14 22.10 26.19 14.45
CA THR A 14 22.12 24.72 14.53
C THR A 14 21.19 24.23 15.62
N LEU A 15 21.20 24.83 16.79
CA LEU A 15 20.32 24.44 17.89
C LEU A 15 18.84 24.66 17.55
N PHE A 16 18.53 25.78 16.89
CA PHE A 16 17.18 26.06 16.40
C PHE A 16 16.72 25.01 15.40
N ILE A 17 17.57 24.66 14.45
CA ILE A 17 17.26 23.62 13.44
C ILE A 17 17.04 22.26 14.13
N CYS A 18 17.89 21.87 15.07
CA CYS A 18 17.74 20.62 15.82
C CYS A 18 16.42 20.58 16.60
N VAL A 19 16.08 21.65 17.28
CA VAL A 19 14.83 21.77 18.05
C VAL A 19 13.62 21.73 17.10
N PHE A 20 13.69 22.45 15.98
CA PHE A 20 12.63 22.44 14.97
C PHE A 20 12.38 21.05 14.42
N PHE A 21 13.44 20.32 14.04
CA PHE A 21 13.31 18.94 13.55
C PHE A 21 12.83 17.98 14.64
N PHE A 22 13.27 18.16 15.88
CA PHE A 22 12.79 17.34 17.00
C PHE A 22 11.28 17.47 17.18
N PHE A 23 10.74 18.68 17.17
CA PHE A 23 9.29 18.90 17.24
C PHE A 23 8.56 18.45 15.97
N SER A 24 9.17 18.61 14.80
CA SER A 24 8.59 18.17 13.54
C SER A 24 8.48 16.65 13.44
N LEU A 25 9.47 15.91 13.91
CA LEU A 25 9.48 14.44 13.95
C LEU A 25 8.56 13.85 15.02
N SER A 26 8.23 14.62 16.06
CA SER A 26 7.29 14.19 17.12
C SER A 26 5.83 14.25 16.68
N ASN A 27 5.53 14.88 15.55
CA ASN A 27 4.18 14.89 15.02
C ASN A 27 3.88 13.53 14.36
N ASP A 28 2.93 12.82 14.94
CA ASP A 28 2.44 11.56 14.41
C ASP A 28 1.74 11.78 13.06
N THR A 29 2.47 11.52 11.97
CA THR A 29 1.97 11.62 10.60
C THR A 29 1.14 10.40 10.18
N SER A 30 0.96 9.41 11.07
CA SER A 30 0.21 8.17 10.79
C SER A 30 -1.29 8.40 10.56
N LYS A 31 -1.81 9.59 10.90
CA LYS A 31 -3.22 9.98 10.70
C LYS A 31 -3.47 10.72 9.38
N LEU A 32 -2.70 10.46 8.35
CA LEU A 32 -3.05 10.93 7.01
C LEU A 32 -4.37 10.28 6.59
N SER A 33 -5.46 11.02 6.73
CA SER A 33 -6.77 10.63 6.19
C SER A 33 -6.59 10.38 4.70
N SER A 34 -6.61 9.14 4.29
CA SER A 34 -6.45 8.79 2.88
C SER A 34 -7.62 9.38 2.09
N PRO A 35 -7.38 10.18 1.05
CA PRO A 35 -8.44 10.84 0.30
C PRO A 35 -9.38 9.87 -0.41
N ILE A 36 -9.05 8.58 -0.48
CA ILE A 36 -9.86 7.56 -1.15
C ILE A 36 -10.86 6.88 -0.20
N VAL A 37 -10.63 6.91 1.12
CA VAL A 37 -11.57 6.30 2.08
C VAL A 37 -12.91 7.02 2.03
N GLY A 38 -14.00 6.25 1.89
CA GLY A 38 -15.35 6.74 1.70
C GLY A 38 -15.75 7.02 0.24
N LYS A 39 -14.79 6.95 -0.71
CA LYS A 39 -15.05 7.14 -2.14
C LYS A 39 -15.28 5.82 -2.88
N GLU A 40 -15.84 5.94 -4.07
CA GLU A 40 -15.92 4.82 -5.00
C GLU A 40 -14.53 4.39 -5.48
N VAL A 41 -14.39 3.09 -5.73
CA VAL A 41 -13.19 2.50 -6.32
C VAL A 41 -12.92 3.16 -7.67
N PRO A 42 -11.70 3.63 -7.94
CA PRO A 42 -11.32 4.12 -9.27
C PRO A 42 -11.59 3.07 -10.35
N LYS A 43 -12.01 3.51 -11.52
CA LYS A 43 -12.18 2.62 -12.66
C LYS A 43 -10.83 2.19 -13.20
N PHE A 44 -10.60 0.88 -13.27
CA PHE A 44 -9.39 0.32 -13.85
C PHE A 44 -9.67 -0.98 -14.58
N SER A 45 -8.76 -1.37 -15.45
CA SER A 45 -8.70 -2.67 -16.10
C SER A 45 -7.23 -3.05 -16.24
N LEU A 46 -6.79 -4.04 -15.49
CA LEU A 46 -5.42 -4.54 -15.46
C LEU A 46 -5.38 -5.94 -16.06
N ILE A 47 -4.33 -6.21 -16.81
CA ILE A 47 -4.07 -7.57 -17.31
C ILE A 47 -3.84 -8.48 -16.11
N SER A 48 -4.50 -9.65 -16.10
CA SER A 48 -4.29 -10.63 -15.05
C SER A 48 -2.88 -11.22 -15.11
N LEU A 49 -2.25 -11.36 -13.94
CA LEU A 49 -0.98 -12.09 -13.83
C LEU A 49 -1.14 -13.58 -14.16
N PHE A 50 -2.36 -14.11 -14.02
CA PHE A 50 -2.69 -15.52 -14.27
C PHE A 50 -3.30 -15.71 -15.67
N GLN A 51 -2.67 -16.53 -16.50
CA GLN A 51 -3.08 -16.76 -17.90
C GLN A 51 -4.51 -17.28 -18.08
N ASN A 52 -5.06 -17.95 -17.04
CA ASN A 52 -6.38 -18.58 -17.08
C ASN A 52 -7.47 -17.73 -16.41
N LYS A 53 -7.20 -16.45 -16.14
CA LYS A 53 -8.17 -15.53 -15.53
C LYS A 53 -8.39 -14.33 -16.42
N ASP A 54 -9.61 -13.82 -16.39
CA ASP A 54 -9.96 -12.57 -17.02
C ASP A 54 -9.18 -11.39 -16.40
N ASN A 55 -9.08 -10.30 -17.14
CA ASN A 55 -8.49 -9.05 -16.63
C ASN A 55 -9.12 -8.66 -15.31
N PHE A 56 -8.29 -8.18 -14.38
CA PHE A 56 -8.79 -7.66 -13.12
C PHE A 56 -9.36 -6.26 -13.33
N ASN A 57 -10.67 -6.17 -13.27
CA ASN A 57 -11.41 -4.94 -13.48
C ASN A 57 -12.03 -4.45 -12.16
N SER A 58 -12.21 -3.14 -12.06
CA SER A 58 -12.88 -2.53 -10.89
C SER A 58 -14.29 -3.11 -10.63
N SER A 59 -14.97 -3.64 -11.66
CA SER A 59 -16.28 -4.29 -11.53
C SER A 59 -16.29 -5.50 -10.58
N ALA A 60 -15.17 -6.20 -10.44
CA ALA A 60 -15.03 -7.33 -9.52
C ALA A 60 -15.17 -6.92 -8.04
N LEU A 61 -15.01 -5.63 -7.75
CA LEU A 61 -15.07 -5.08 -6.40
C LEU A 61 -16.47 -4.58 -6.00
N TYR A 62 -17.44 -4.63 -6.93
CA TYR A 62 -18.84 -4.30 -6.65
C TYR A 62 -19.58 -5.55 -6.16
N SER A 63 -19.42 -5.85 -4.89
CA SER A 63 -20.01 -7.02 -4.23
C SER A 63 -20.57 -6.66 -2.87
N LYS A 64 -21.62 -7.36 -2.44
CA LYS A 64 -22.19 -7.25 -1.09
C LYS A 64 -21.25 -7.80 0.00
N THR A 65 -20.35 -8.72 -0.38
CA THR A 65 -19.31 -9.20 0.53
C THR A 65 -18.10 -8.27 0.46
N PRO A 66 -17.51 -7.89 1.60
CA PRO A 66 -16.27 -7.11 1.60
C PRO A 66 -15.14 -7.84 0.87
N LYS A 67 -14.32 -7.07 0.16
CA LYS A 67 -13.13 -7.55 -0.55
C LYS A 67 -11.90 -6.86 0.01
N ILE A 68 -10.78 -7.56 0.06
CA ILE A 68 -9.48 -6.97 0.36
C ILE A 68 -8.76 -6.74 -0.97
N VAL A 69 -8.23 -5.53 -1.16
CA VAL A 69 -7.32 -5.21 -2.27
C VAL A 69 -5.96 -4.90 -1.67
N ASN A 70 -4.99 -5.76 -1.93
CA ASN A 70 -3.62 -5.61 -1.45
C ASN A 70 -2.72 -5.14 -2.60
N ILE A 71 -1.96 -4.08 -2.35
CA ILE A 71 -1.00 -3.53 -3.30
C ILE A 71 0.38 -4.03 -2.88
N PHE A 72 1.03 -4.78 -3.76
CA PHE A 72 2.29 -5.45 -3.45
C PHE A 72 3.27 -5.42 -4.61
N ALA A 73 4.52 -5.78 -4.34
CA ALA A 73 5.54 -6.01 -5.34
C ALA A 73 6.51 -7.12 -4.89
N SER A 74 7.14 -7.82 -5.83
CA SER A 74 8.10 -8.89 -5.54
C SER A 74 9.36 -8.37 -4.85
N TRP A 75 9.82 -7.18 -5.21
CA TRP A 75 10.99 -6.49 -4.63
C TRP A 75 10.74 -5.92 -3.22
N CYS A 76 9.51 -5.97 -2.72
CA CYS A 76 9.11 -5.38 -1.45
C CYS A 76 9.32 -6.35 -0.28
N ILE A 77 10.31 -6.12 0.56
CA ILE A 77 10.60 -6.97 1.74
C ILE A 77 9.42 -7.00 2.74
N PRO A 78 8.78 -5.87 3.12
CA PRO A 78 7.61 -5.90 3.99
C PRO A 78 6.42 -6.66 3.41
N CYS A 79 6.25 -6.66 2.05
CA CYS A 79 5.19 -7.44 1.39
C CYS A 79 5.41 -8.95 1.58
N ARG A 80 6.68 -9.39 1.55
CA ARG A 80 7.04 -10.79 1.83
C ARG A 80 6.73 -11.15 3.29
N ALA A 81 6.96 -10.23 4.23
CA ALA A 81 6.70 -10.46 5.64
C ALA A 81 5.20 -10.59 5.99
N GLU A 82 4.30 -9.86 5.29
CA GLU A 82 2.85 -9.97 5.50
C GLU A 82 2.21 -11.15 4.76
N HIS A 83 2.91 -11.78 3.81
CA HIS A 83 2.33 -12.74 2.89
C HIS A 83 1.67 -13.94 3.58
N ASP A 84 2.28 -14.46 4.65
CA ASP A 84 1.71 -15.56 5.45
C ASP A 84 0.38 -15.16 6.09
N VAL A 85 0.24 -13.90 6.50
CA VAL A 85 -1.02 -13.37 7.05
C VAL A 85 -2.10 -13.34 5.97
N LEU A 86 -1.76 -12.89 4.75
CA LEU A 86 -2.68 -12.92 3.62
C LEU A 86 -3.10 -14.35 3.26
N MET A 87 -2.17 -15.31 3.32
CA MET A 87 -2.44 -16.74 3.11
C MET A 87 -3.41 -17.30 4.17
N LEU A 88 -3.31 -16.86 5.41
CA LEU A 88 -4.25 -17.23 6.47
C LEU A 88 -5.63 -16.60 6.24
N LEU A 89 -5.67 -15.30 5.92
CA LEU A 89 -6.91 -14.57 5.66
C LEU A 89 -7.67 -15.14 4.46
N SER A 90 -6.97 -15.55 3.40
CA SER A 90 -7.59 -16.11 2.20
C SER A 90 -8.33 -17.44 2.43
N LYS A 91 -8.05 -18.13 3.55
CA LYS A 91 -8.72 -19.38 3.93
C LYS A 91 -10.00 -19.16 4.73
N LEU A 92 -10.26 -17.94 5.17
CA LEU A 92 -11.46 -17.61 5.93
C LEU A 92 -12.66 -17.47 5.01
N GLU A 93 -13.80 -18.05 5.41
CA GLU A 93 -15.04 -17.94 4.65
C GLU A 93 -15.50 -16.49 4.49
N GLY A 94 -15.92 -16.14 3.27
CA GLY A 94 -16.42 -14.80 2.95
C GLY A 94 -15.34 -13.74 2.73
N ILE A 95 -14.05 -14.09 2.82
CA ILE A 95 -12.95 -13.17 2.50
C ILE A 95 -12.38 -13.51 1.13
N GLU A 96 -12.39 -12.55 0.22
CA GLU A 96 -11.67 -12.62 -1.06
C GLU A 96 -10.62 -11.51 -1.10
N ILE A 97 -9.40 -11.90 -1.46
CA ILE A 97 -8.27 -10.99 -1.58
C ILE A 97 -7.92 -10.84 -3.07
N TYR A 98 -7.83 -9.60 -3.52
CA TYR A 98 -7.34 -9.24 -4.85
C TYR A 98 -6.00 -8.56 -4.73
N GLY A 99 -5.08 -8.85 -5.65
CA GLY A 99 -3.76 -8.22 -5.69
C GLY A 99 -3.69 -7.16 -6.79
N ILE A 100 -2.98 -6.08 -6.53
CA ILE A 100 -2.47 -5.17 -7.57
C ILE A 100 -0.95 -5.21 -7.46
N ASN A 101 -0.31 -5.77 -8.48
CA ASN A 101 1.14 -5.84 -8.56
C ASN A 101 1.68 -4.51 -9.09
N TYR A 102 2.35 -3.76 -8.21
CA TYR A 102 2.68 -2.36 -8.40
C TYR A 102 4.12 -2.15 -8.83
N LYS A 103 4.33 -1.58 -10.02
CA LYS A 103 5.66 -1.22 -10.57
C LYS A 103 6.66 -2.37 -10.45
N ASP A 104 6.27 -3.53 -10.94
CA ASP A 104 7.02 -4.77 -10.80
C ASP A 104 7.10 -5.50 -12.14
N ASP A 105 8.07 -6.40 -12.26
CA ASP A 105 8.14 -7.33 -13.39
C ASP A 105 7.12 -8.45 -13.19
N PRO A 106 6.25 -8.74 -14.18
CA PRO A 106 5.23 -9.80 -14.06
C PRO A 106 5.83 -11.19 -13.82
N MET A 107 7.03 -11.47 -14.31
CA MET A 107 7.69 -12.76 -14.09
C MET A 107 8.19 -12.89 -12.65
N GLU A 108 8.77 -11.82 -12.10
CA GLU A 108 9.20 -11.77 -10.70
C GLU A 108 8.00 -11.83 -9.74
N ALA A 109 6.92 -11.12 -10.05
CA ALA A 109 5.66 -11.22 -9.30
C ALA A 109 5.09 -12.64 -9.30
N LYS A 110 5.14 -13.33 -10.45
CA LYS A 110 4.70 -14.71 -10.57
C LYS A 110 5.60 -15.67 -9.79
N SER A 111 6.92 -15.46 -9.82
CA SER A 111 7.89 -16.22 -9.03
C SER A 111 7.63 -16.06 -7.54
N PHE A 112 7.41 -14.82 -7.08
CA PHE A 112 7.05 -14.49 -5.70
C PHE A 112 5.82 -15.27 -5.22
N ILE A 113 4.73 -15.28 -6.01
CA ILE A 113 3.50 -16.00 -5.66
C ILE A 113 3.69 -17.52 -5.71
N ASN A 114 4.48 -18.02 -6.65
CA ASN A 114 4.77 -19.45 -6.73
C ASN A 114 5.60 -19.96 -5.56
N GLU A 115 6.53 -19.12 -5.06
CA GLU A 115 7.37 -19.44 -3.90
C GLU A 115 6.58 -19.44 -2.58
N LEU A 116 5.75 -18.40 -2.37
CA LEU A 116 5.10 -18.15 -1.07
C LEU A 116 3.65 -18.65 -0.99
N GLY A 117 3.08 -19.11 -2.10
CA GLY A 117 1.68 -19.45 -2.22
C GLY A 117 0.83 -18.30 -2.77
N ASN A 118 -0.41 -18.60 -3.17
CA ASN A 118 -1.31 -17.62 -3.77
C ASN A 118 -2.52 -17.33 -2.89
N PRO A 119 -2.55 -16.19 -2.18
CA PRO A 119 -3.70 -15.77 -1.40
C PRO A 119 -4.79 -15.08 -2.24
N TYR A 120 -4.50 -14.75 -3.51
CA TYR A 120 -5.31 -13.85 -4.32
C TYR A 120 -6.34 -14.58 -5.18
N ALA A 121 -7.56 -14.09 -5.19
CA ALA A 121 -8.58 -14.48 -6.15
C ALA A 121 -8.18 -14.09 -7.59
N ASN A 122 -7.61 -12.89 -7.77
CA ASN A 122 -6.97 -12.44 -9.00
C ASN A 122 -5.90 -11.40 -8.69
N VAL A 123 -4.93 -11.23 -9.60
CA VAL A 123 -3.88 -10.20 -9.51
C VAL A 123 -3.83 -9.43 -10.81
N GLY A 124 -4.00 -8.12 -10.73
CA GLY A 124 -3.80 -7.21 -11.86
C GLY A 124 -2.39 -6.64 -11.88
N VAL A 125 -1.80 -6.56 -13.06
CA VAL A 125 -0.44 -6.04 -13.26
C VAL A 125 -0.50 -4.54 -13.56
N ASP A 126 0.07 -3.72 -12.67
CA ASP A 126 0.17 -2.27 -12.78
C ASP A 126 1.65 -1.84 -12.96
N GLU A 127 2.26 -2.25 -14.09
CA GLU A 127 3.68 -1.99 -14.38
C GLU A 127 4.06 -0.50 -14.27
N LYS A 128 3.16 0.38 -14.69
CA LYS A 128 3.38 1.83 -14.70
C LYS A 128 2.96 2.52 -13.39
N GLY A 129 2.29 1.80 -12.49
CA GLY A 129 1.83 2.32 -11.21
C GLY A 129 0.69 3.34 -11.32
N ARG A 130 -0.03 3.38 -12.46
CA ARG A 130 -1.13 4.34 -12.67
C ARG A 130 -2.32 4.04 -11.77
N THR A 131 -2.68 2.77 -11.70
CA THR A 131 -3.77 2.34 -10.82
C THR A 131 -3.44 2.61 -9.36
N GLY A 132 -2.21 2.34 -8.92
CA GLY A 132 -1.76 2.68 -7.58
C GLY A 132 -1.89 4.18 -7.26
N ILE A 133 -1.55 5.07 -8.22
CA ILE A 133 -1.73 6.52 -8.07
C ILE A 133 -3.21 6.88 -7.89
N ASP A 134 -4.09 6.31 -8.72
CA ASP A 134 -5.54 6.56 -8.66
C ASP A 134 -6.14 6.08 -7.33
N TRP A 135 -5.58 5.01 -6.73
CA TRP A 135 -5.92 4.51 -5.40
C TRP A 135 -5.28 5.31 -4.26
N GLY A 136 -4.45 6.31 -4.56
CA GLY A 136 -3.74 7.10 -3.56
C GLY A 136 -2.74 6.27 -2.76
N VAL A 137 -2.07 5.33 -3.43
CA VAL A 137 -1.00 4.50 -2.83
C VAL A 137 0.24 5.36 -2.63
N TYR A 138 0.78 5.33 -1.41
CA TYR A 138 2.03 6.00 -1.06
C TYR A 138 3.25 5.09 -1.24
N GLY A 139 3.04 3.78 -1.04
CA GLY A 139 4.07 2.77 -1.14
C GLY A 139 3.49 1.37 -1.00
N VAL A 140 4.35 0.36 -0.96
CA VAL A 140 3.96 -1.04 -0.77
C VAL A 140 4.59 -1.59 0.52
N PRO A 141 3.86 -2.45 1.27
CA PRO A 141 2.49 -2.88 1.01
C PRO A 141 1.44 -1.88 1.51
N GLU A 142 0.30 -1.84 0.86
CA GLU A 142 -0.91 -1.20 1.35
C GLU A 142 -2.11 -2.09 1.08
N SER A 143 -3.06 -2.13 2.01
CA SER A 143 -4.28 -2.93 1.88
C SER A 143 -5.53 -2.08 2.05
N PHE A 144 -6.51 -2.33 1.20
CA PHE A 144 -7.78 -1.62 1.20
C PHE A 144 -8.91 -2.61 1.44
N ILE A 145 -9.88 -2.23 2.28
CA ILE A 145 -11.14 -2.96 2.39
C ILE A 145 -12.15 -2.23 1.51
N VAL A 146 -12.74 -2.97 0.58
CA VAL A 146 -13.76 -2.48 -0.35
C VAL A 146 -15.07 -3.18 -0.05
N HIS A 147 -16.15 -2.42 0.07
CA HIS A 147 -17.50 -2.94 0.23
C HIS A 147 -18.43 -2.22 -0.73
N ASN A 148 -19.14 -2.98 -1.56
CA ASN A 148 -20.08 -2.48 -2.55
C ASN A 148 -19.49 -1.36 -3.45
N GLY A 149 -18.24 -1.58 -3.94
CA GLY A 149 -17.53 -0.63 -4.80
C GLY A 149 -17.03 0.63 -4.11
N LYS A 150 -17.05 0.70 -2.77
CA LYS A 150 -16.49 1.81 -1.99
C LYS A 150 -15.36 1.36 -1.11
N VAL A 151 -14.30 2.15 -1.06
CA VAL A 151 -13.19 1.95 -0.13
C VAL A 151 -13.64 2.35 1.27
N VAL A 152 -13.74 1.39 2.18
CA VAL A 152 -14.21 1.64 3.55
C VAL A 152 -13.06 1.76 4.55
N TYR A 153 -11.90 1.19 4.24
CA TYR A 153 -10.72 1.25 5.09
C TYR A 153 -9.43 1.15 4.26
N LYS A 154 -8.38 1.78 4.73
CA LYS A 154 -7.01 1.69 4.19
C LYS A 154 -6.03 1.40 5.31
N HIS A 155 -5.21 0.38 5.12
CA HIS A 155 -4.06 0.06 5.96
C HIS A 155 -2.77 0.36 5.21
N ILE A 156 -1.85 1.07 5.85
CA ILE A 156 -0.54 1.43 5.29
C ILE A 156 0.53 0.60 6.01
N GLY A 157 1.36 -0.07 5.25
CA GLY A 157 2.39 -0.96 5.77
C GLY A 157 1.92 -2.42 5.92
N PRO A 158 2.80 -3.30 6.43
CA PRO A 158 2.53 -4.72 6.52
C PRO A 158 1.47 -5.04 7.58
N ILE A 159 0.58 -5.99 7.25
CA ILE A 159 -0.43 -6.51 8.18
C ILE A 159 0.24 -7.48 9.14
N HIS A 160 -0.01 -7.34 10.43
CA HIS A 160 0.46 -8.23 11.48
C HIS A 160 -0.72 -8.82 12.25
N ILE A 161 -0.57 -10.09 12.66
CA ILE A 161 -1.49 -10.72 13.63
C ILE A 161 -0.96 -10.37 15.02
N SER A 162 -1.72 -9.61 15.78
CA SER A 162 -1.43 -9.29 17.20
C SER A 162 -2.15 -10.24 18.14
#